data_c5ceae7e094ba5b9b45785971e13e237
#
_entry.id   c5ceae7e094ba5b9b45785971e13e237
#
_cell.length_a   1.000
_cell.length_b   1.000
_cell.length_c   1.000
_cell.angle_alpha   90.00
_cell.angle_beta   90.00
_cell.angle_gamma   90.00
#
_symmetry.space_group_name_H-M   'P 1'
#
loop_
_entity.id
_entity.type
_entity.pdbx_description
1 polymer ?
#
loop_
_entity_poly.entity_id
_entity_poly.type
_entity_poly.pdbx_seq_one_letter_code
_entity_poly.pdbx_strand_id
1 'polypeptide(L)'
;PDDGETVYPDDDWVEDMDMTTSLRFYAEKLGKNIGVAAASYRYDFSQTNGEIGLVGEEFNMIVGENEMKFDATEPNQGEFNYGGSDAILWLSDRYEQVVRGHTLAWHQQVPSWVSSDGKKNNNNFSKRQLLDILKNHIFNVVGRYKGKITEWDVCNEVLDDDQSIVRSDPTAYKLRPSIWATYIGEEFIDSAFVWAHQADPDAKLYINEYGAEMVGKTKTEAYYNLVKRLKESGLAIEGCGLQCHFTTGELDTMKLEKNIRRYDNLGLKCIITELDIALADPTAEDALERQAKEYGAITRIFLRNENCSSMLVWGISDNHSWRKNAPLLFNHELKAKPAYYNVHAQLRKAVEQLSTGLESPKTDGKPSARLLRTVYYNIMGQEMTSPTGFRIERRFYDDGSIETIKTYK
;
A
#
# COMPACT_ATOMS: atom_id res chain seq x y z
N PRO A 1 23.09 -12.39 19.39
CA PRO A 1 22.02 -12.73 20.28
C PRO A 1 20.85 -13.15 19.44
N ASP A 2 20.41 -14.32 19.78
CA ASP A 2 19.36 -15.10 19.14
C ASP A 2 18.05 -14.34 19.36
N ASP A 3 17.53 -13.72 18.33
CA ASP A 3 16.21 -13.12 18.32
C ASP A 3 15.23 -14.27 18.05
N GLY A 4 14.63 -14.76 19.12
CA GLY A 4 13.77 -15.94 19.14
C GLY A 4 12.85 -15.97 17.93
N GLU A 5 13.05 -16.98 17.08
CA GLU A 5 12.15 -17.33 15.97
C GLU A 5 10.75 -17.57 16.56
N THR A 6 9.89 -16.59 16.42
CA THR A 6 8.46 -16.82 16.65
C THR A 6 7.95 -17.60 15.45
N VAL A 7 7.95 -18.93 15.58
CA VAL A 7 7.28 -19.81 14.62
C VAL A 7 5.78 -19.55 14.78
N TYR A 8 5.21 -18.87 13.79
CA TYR A 8 3.77 -18.71 13.71
C TYR A 8 3.19 -19.98 13.07
N PRO A 9 2.17 -20.61 13.66
CA PRO A 9 1.52 -21.75 13.02
C PRO A 9 0.92 -21.30 11.69
N ASP A 10 1.38 -21.90 10.60
CA ASP A 10 0.93 -21.57 9.22
C ASP A 10 -0.49 -22.05 8.89
N ASP A 11 -1.21 -22.68 9.84
CA ASP A 11 -2.31 -23.58 9.53
C ASP A 11 -3.72 -23.06 9.87
N ASP A 12 -3.90 -21.80 10.18
CA ASP A 12 -5.26 -21.29 10.41
C ASP A 12 -5.99 -20.99 9.09
N TRP A 13 -6.27 -22.04 8.31
CA TRP A 13 -7.32 -22.01 7.31
C TRP A 13 -8.67 -21.91 8.05
N VAL A 14 -9.38 -20.83 7.83
CA VAL A 14 -10.74 -20.65 8.35
C VAL A 14 -11.69 -20.72 7.17
N GLU A 15 -12.49 -21.78 7.09
CA GLU A 15 -13.67 -21.85 6.24
C GLU A 15 -14.77 -20.97 6.85
N ASP A 16 -14.61 -19.67 6.76
CA ASP A 16 -15.65 -18.75 7.17
C ASP A 16 -16.22 -18.03 5.96
N MET A 17 -17.38 -18.48 5.53
CA MET A 17 -18.13 -17.94 4.42
C MET A 17 -19.08 -16.81 4.83
N ASP A 18 -18.85 -16.17 5.98
CA ASP A 18 -19.63 -15.01 6.39
C ASP A 18 -19.30 -13.79 5.52
N MET A 19 -20.24 -13.36 4.70
CA MET A 19 -20.19 -12.15 3.89
C MET A 19 -21.17 -11.08 4.37
N THR A 20 -21.64 -11.16 5.59
CA THR A 20 -22.55 -10.15 6.13
C THR A 20 -21.85 -8.82 6.42
N THR A 21 -20.52 -8.84 6.40
CA THR A 21 -19.65 -7.70 6.72
C THR A 21 -18.53 -7.59 5.70
N SER A 22 -18.21 -6.38 5.23
CA SER A 22 -17.19 -6.15 4.20
C SER A 22 -15.77 -6.13 4.77
N LEU A 23 -14.76 -6.28 3.89
CA LEU A 23 -13.35 -6.14 4.24
C LEU A 23 -13.06 -4.75 4.84
N ARG A 24 -13.60 -3.68 4.23
CA ARG A 24 -13.41 -2.30 4.70
C ARG A 24 -13.91 -2.09 6.13
N PHE A 25 -15.04 -2.71 6.50
CA PHE A 25 -15.59 -2.58 7.85
C PHE A 25 -14.60 -3.00 8.93
N TYR A 26 -13.92 -4.11 8.73
CA TYR A 26 -12.91 -4.56 9.68
C TYR A 26 -11.62 -3.74 9.61
N ALA A 27 -11.16 -3.40 8.41
CA ALA A 27 -9.98 -2.57 8.22
C ALA A 27 -10.13 -1.19 8.89
N GLU A 28 -11.29 -0.55 8.76
CA GLU A 28 -11.60 0.73 9.42
C GLU A 28 -11.55 0.61 10.96
N LYS A 29 -12.08 -0.49 11.52
CA LYS A 29 -11.99 -0.75 12.96
C LYS A 29 -10.55 -0.94 13.46
N LEU A 30 -9.68 -1.43 12.60
CA LEU A 30 -8.26 -1.65 12.88
C LEU A 30 -7.40 -0.40 12.62
N GLY A 31 -7.98 0.67 12.08
CA GLY A 31 -7.26 1.86 11.64
C GLY A 31 -6.30 1.58 10.48
N LYS A 32 -6.63 0.61 9.63
CA LYS A 32 -5.86 0.15 8.47
C LYS A 32 -6.61 0.45 7.17
N ASN A 33 -5.86 0.48 6.06
CA ASN A 33 -6.46 0.59 4.75
C ASN A 33 -6.38 -0.74 4.01
N ILE A 34 -7.53 -1.20 3.50
CA ILE A 34 -7.59 -2.23 2.48
C ILE A 34 -8.05 -1.58 1.19
N GLY A 35 -7.28 -1.74 0.12
CA GLY A 35 -7.48 -1.00 -1.11
C GLY A 35 -7.58 -1.86 -2.35
N VAL A 36 -7.97 -1.20 -3.45
CA VAL A 36 -8.12 -1.85 -4.75
C VAL A 36 -7.69 -0.93 -5.89
N ALA A 37 -7.04 -1.49 -6.91
CA ALA A 37 -6.84 -0.81 -8.18
C ALA A 37 -8.12 -0.88 -9.01
N ALA A 38 -8.54 0.29 -9.52
CA ALA A 38 -9.76 0.45 -10.29
C ALA A 38 -9.46 1.07 -11.65
N ALA A 39 -10.15 0.60 -12.68
CA ALA A 39 -10.04 1.09 -14.05
C ALA A 39 -11.34 1.79 -14.46
N SER A 40 -11.36 3.10 -14.38
CA SER A 40 -12.56 3.92 -14.56
C SER A 40 -13.26 3.68 -15.90
N TYR A 41 -12.49 3.42 -16.97
CA TYR A 41 -13.02 3.20 -18.31
C TYR A 41 -13.83 1.89 -18.47
N ARG A 42 -13.78 0.99 -17.46
CA ARG A 42 -14.55 -0.26 -17.42
C ARG A 42 -15.89 -0.12 -16.74
N TYR A 43 -16.15 1.00 -16.06
CA TYR A 43 -17.30 1.13 -15.19
C TYR A 43 -18.43 1.95 -15.82
N ASP A 44 -19.65 1.46 -15.67
CA ASP A 44 -20.87 2.24 -15.86
C ASP A 44 -21.21 2.95 -14.54
N PHE A 45 -20.88 4.23 -14.46
CA PHE A 45 -21.07 5.05 -13.25
C PHE A 45 -22.55 5.28 -12.87
N SER A 46 -23.49 4.90 -13.73
CA SER A 46 -24.92 4.88 -13.39
C SER A 46 -25.31 3.68 -12.53
N GLN A 47 -24.45 2.65 -12.47
CA GLN A 47 -24.66 1.43 -11.72
C GLN A 47 -24.10 1.55 -10.28
N THR A 48 -24.61 0.69 -9.41
CA THR A 48 -24.14 0.52 -8.02
C THR A 48 -23.79 -0.92 -7.69
N ASN A 49 -23.95 -1.82 -8.67
CA ASN A 49 -23.69 -3.25 -8.57
C ASN A 49 -22.50 -3.65 -9.47
N GLY A 50 -22.21 -4.93 -9.52
CA GLY A 50 -21.08 -5.44 -10.28
C GLY A 50 -19.74 -5.00 -9.68
N GLU A 51 -18.72 -4.81 -10.51
CA GLU A 51 -17.38 -4.43 -10.04
C GLU A 51 -17.37 -3.08 -9.30
N ILE A 52 -18.12 -2.10 -9.79
CA ILE A 52 -18.19 -0.77 -9.16
C ILE A 52 -18.77 -0.84 -7.75
N GLY A 53 -19.76 -1.71 -7.52
CA GLY A 53 -20.30 -1.97 -6.18
C GLY A 53 -19.25 -2.59 -5.27
N LEU A 54 -18.58 -3.65 -5.72
CA LEU A 54 -17.53 -4.31 -4.95
C LEU A 54 -16.35 -3.36 -4.60
N VAL A 55 -15.94 -2.50 -5.53
CA VAL A 55 -14.91 -1.46 -5.27
C VAL A 55 -15.31 -0.58 -4.09
N GLY A 56 -16.55 -0.14 -4.03
CA GLY A 56 -17.02 0.78 -2.99
C GLY A 56 -17.37 0.09 -1.67
N GLU A 57 -17.94 -1.10 -1.73
CA GLU A 57 -18.44 -1.82 -0.56
C GLU A 57 -17.33 -2.55 0.22
N GLU A 58 -16.34 -3.09 -0.50
CA GLU A 58 -15.30 -3.93 0.10
C GLU A 58 -14.02 -3.18 0.49
N PHE A 59 -13.76 -2.00 -0.08
CA PHE A 59 -12.49 -1.33 0.09
C PHE A 59 -12.66 0.11 0.60
N ASN A 60 -11.77 0.54 1.51
CA ASN A 60 -11.71 1.91 2.02
C ASN A 60 -10.58 2.74 1.39
N MET A 61 -9.85 2.18 0.42
CA MET A 61 -8.82 2.87 -0.34
C MET A 61 -8.91 2.49 -1.82
N ILE A 62 -8.64 3.44 -2.71
CA ILE A 62 -8.68 3.24 -4.16
C ILE A 62 -7.44 3.84 -4.82
N VAL A 63 -6.95 3.17 -5.87
CA VAL A 63 -5.90 3.66 -6.75
C VAL A 63 -6.35 3.48 -8.21
N GLY A 64 -6.09 4.45 -9.07
CA GLY A 64 -6.32 4.30 -10.51
C GLY A 64 -5.32 3.33 -11.14
N GLU A 65 -5.78 2.32 -11.89
CA GLU A 65 -4.90 1.37 -12.55
C GLU A 65 -3.99 2.05 -13.59
N ASN A 66 -4.53 3.00 -14.37
CA ASN A 66 -3.81 3.73 -15.41
C ASN A 66 -4.08 5.23 -15.44
N GLU A 67 -5.12 5.70 -14.78
CA GLU A 67 -5.75 7.01 -14.95
C GLU A 67 -4.85 8.18 -14.53
N MET A 68 -3.86 7.94 -13.67
CA MET A 68 -2.98 8.98 -13.14
C MET A 68 -1.53 8.84 -13.64
N LYS A 69 -1.28 7.96 -14.59
CA LYS A 69 0.04 7.81 -15.23
C LYS A 69 0.30 8.97 -16.18
N PHE A 70 1.56 9.21 -16.49
CA PHE A 70 1.98 10.42 -17.20
C PHE A 70 1.30 10.58 -18.57
N ASP A 71 1.27 9.50 -19.38
CA ASP A 71 0.64 9.52 -20.71
C ASP A 71 -0.88 9.75 -20.65
N ALA A 72 -1.53 9.32 -19.57
CA ALA A 72 -2.96 9.53 -19.37
C ALA A 72 -3.30 10.96 -18.95
N THR A 73 -2.45 11.56 -18.10
CA THR A 73 -2.70 12.89 -17.52
C THR A 73 -2.13 14.04 -18.34
N GLU A 74 -1.09 13.83 -19.16
CA GLU A 74 -0.49 14.82 -20.05
C GLU A 74 -0.15 14.20 -21.41
N PRO A 75 -1.18 13.78 -22.19
CA PRO A 75 -0.99 13.09 -23.47
C PRO A 75 -0.25 13.93 -24.52
N ASN A 76 -0.35 15.24 -24.47
CA ASN A 76 0.41 16.21 -25.27
C ASN A 76 1.07 17.23 -24.36
N GLN A 77 2.20 17.79 -24.78
CA GLN A 77 2.96 18.73 -23.97
C GLN A 77 2.13 19.94 -23.53
N GLY A 78 1.95 20.09 -22.23
CA GLY A 78 1.18 21.18 -21.62
C GLY A 78 -0.34 21.04 -21.74
N GLU A 79 -0.84 19.95 -22.32
CA GLU A 79 -2.26 19.66 -22.45
C GLU A 79 -2.64 18.54 -21.46
N PHE A 80 -3.28 18.93 -20.37
CA PHE A 80 -3.65 17.99 -19.30
C PHE A 80 -5.05 17.40 -19.51
N ASN A 81 -5.17 16.09 -19.34
CA ASN A 81 -6.41 15.33 -19.35
C ASN A 81 -6.63 14.67 -18.00
N TYR A 82 -7.60 15.12 -17.26
CA TYR A 82 -7.91 14.63 -15.93
C TYR A 82 -9.18 13.76 -15.85
N GLY A 83 -9.83 13.47 -16.98
CA GLY A 83 -11.11 12.78 -17.01
C GLY A 83 -11.10 11.43 -16.29
N GLY A 84 -10.07 10.61 -16.52
CA GLY A 84 -9.90 9.33 -15.84
C GLY A 84 -9.65 9.49 -14.35
N SER A 85 -8.73 10.40 -13.99
CA SER A 85 -8.41 10.67 -12.58
C SER A 85 -9.61 11.24 -11.81
N ASP A 86 -10.35 12.17 -12.43
CA ASP A 86 -11.58 12.76 -11.84
C ASP A 86 -12.66 11.67 -11.64
N ALA A 87 -12.73 10.66 -12.51
CA ALA A 87 -13.64 9.53 -12.35
C ALA A 87 -13.26 8.64 -11.15
N ILE A 88 -11.96 8.42 -10.89
CA ILE A 88 -11.51 7.73 -9.68
C ILE A 88 -11.86 8.53 -8.42
N LEU A 89 -11.66 9.86 -8.45
CA LEU A 89 -12.07 10.70 -7.31
C LEU A 89 -13.58 10.70 -7.10
N TRP A 90 -14.37 10.68 -8.17
CA TRP A 90 -15.82 10.56 -8.05
C TRP A 90 -16.25 9.27 -7.34
N LEU A 91 -15.58 8.13 -7.65
CA LEU A 91 -15.80 6.86 -6.93
C LEU A 91 -15.43 7.01 -5.46
N SER A 92 -14.27 7.58 -5.18
CA SER A 92 -13.80 7.76 -3.81
C SER A 92 -14.72 8.64 -2.98
N ASP A 93 -15.19 9.74 -3.54
CA ASP A 93 -16.15 10.65 -2.89
C ASP A 93 -17.48 9.94 -2.59
N ARG A 94 -17.95 9.11 -3.54
CA ARG A 94 -19.22 8.36 -3.40
C ARG A 94 -19.17 7.33 -2.27
N TYR A 95 -18.03 6.69 -2.08
CA TYR A 95 -17.85 5.58 -1.14
C TYR A 95 -16.94 5.95 0.05
N GLU A 96 -16.58 7.23 0.19
CA GLU A 96 -15.73 7.74 1.28
C GLU A 96 -14.40 6.97 1.39
N GLN A 97 -13.69 6.85 0.26
CA GLN A 97 -12.43 6.12 0.17
C GLN A 97 -11.22 7.07 0.17
N VAL A 98 -10.11 6.61 0.73
CA VAL A 98 -8.81 7.26 0.56
C VAL A 98 -8.30 7.01 -0.85
N VAL A 99 -7.80 8.06 -1.52
CA VAL A 99 -7.23 7.94 -2.87
C VAL A 99 -5.71 7.93 -2.81
N ARG A 100 -5.12 6.94 -3.48
CA ARG A 100 -3.69 6.85 -3.73
C ARG A 100 -3.39 7.25 -5.17
N GLY A 101 -2.49 8.18 -5.38
CA GLY A 101 -2.03 8.61 -6.71
C GLY A 101 -0.90 7.71 -7.22
N HIS A 102 -1.06 7.18 -8.42
CA HIS A 102 -0.09 6.29 -9.05
C HIS A 102 -0.03 6.57 -10.55
N THR A 103 1.07 7.00 -11.09
CA THR A 103 2.36 7.37 -10.51
C THR A 103 2.93 8.58 -11.28
N LEU A 104 3.75 9.42 -10.62
CA LEU A 104 4.22 10.67 -11.23
C LEU A 104 5.39 10.45 -12.20
N ALA A 105 6.35 9.57 -11.85
CA ALA A 105 7.50 9.25 -12.70
C ALA A 105 7.70 7.74 -12.81
N TRP A 106 7.66 7.23 -14.03
CA TRP A 106 7.85 5.82 -14.35
C TRP A 106 8.61 5.69 -15.68
N HIS A 107 9.16 4.52 -15.97
CA HIS A 107 9.85 4.23 -17.23
C HIS A 107 8.90 3.74 -18.33
N GLN A 108 7.67 3.38 -17.98
CA GLN A 108 6.59 3.02 -18.89
C GLN A 108 5.51 4.10 -18.89
N GLN A 109 4.60 4.04 -19.85
CA GLN A 109 3.51 5.00 -20.01
C GLN A 109 3.97 6.46 -19.91
N VAL A 110 5.16 6.71 -20.45
CA VAL A 110 5.67 8.05 -20.74
C VAL A 110 5.03 8.51 -22.05
N PRO A 111 4.47 9.72 -22.13
CA PRO A 111 3.82 10.17 -23.36
C PRO A 111 4.82 10.24 -24.52
N SER A 112 4.37 9.91 -25.73
CA SER A 112 5.24 9.78 -26.91
C SER A 112 5.98 11.07 -27.28
N TRP A 113 5.45 12.23 -26.88
CA TRP A 113 6.11 13.53 -27.08
C TRP A 113 7.34 13.71 -26.15
N VAL A 114 7.44 12.96 -25.05
CA VAL A 114 8.65 12.88 -24.21
C VAL A 114 9.58 11.78 -24.70
N SER A 115 9.06 10.56 -24.85
CA SER A 115 9.82 9.39 -25.28
C SER A 115 8.90 8.35 -25.91
N SER A 116 9.30 7.83 -27.08
CA SER A 116 8.52 6.82 -27.79
C SER A 116 8.49 5.43 -27.11
N ASP A 117 9.44 5.16 -26.24
CA ASP A 117 9.61 3.84 -25.57
C ASP A 117 10.01 3.96 -24.09
N GLY A 118 9.90 5.17 -23.53
CA GLY A 118 10.28 5.46 -22.13
C GLY A 118 11.80 5.49 -21.88
N LYS A 119 12.63 5.22 -22.89
CA LYS A 119 14.09 5.15 -22.80
C LYS A 119 14.80 6.13 -23.71
N LYS A 120 14.33 6.26 -24.95
CA LYS A 120 14.99 7.08 -25.97
C LYS A 120 14.60 8.53 -25.85
N ASN A 121 15.58 9.40 -25.99
CA ASN A 121 15.39 10.84 -26.12
C ASN A 121 15.30 11.23 -27.61
N ASN A 122 14.19 10.88 -28.26
CA ASN A 122 13.97 11.11 -29.68
C ASN A 122 13.94 12.60 -30.06
N ASN A 123 13.56 13.46 -29.11
CA ASN A 123 13.45 14.90 -29.31
C ASN A 123 14.73 15.66 -28.95
N ASN A 124 15.79 14.95 -28.58
CA ASN A 124 17.08 15.52 -28.15
C ASN A 124 16.94 16.57 -27.04
N PHE A 125 16.02 16.35 -26.10
CA PHE A 125 15.87 17.21 -24.93
C PHE A 125 17.18 17.25 -24.13
N SER A 126 17.61 18.43 -23.76
CA SER A 126 18.68 18.59 -22.77
C SER A 126 18.23 18.10 -21.39
N LYS A 127 19.16 17.79 -20.52
CA LYS A 127 18.89 17.48 -19.11
C LYS A 127 17.97 18.50 -18.45
N ARG A 128 18.22 19.80 -18.69
CA ARG A 128 17.41 20.89 -18.16
C ARG A 128 15.97 20.82 -18.65
N GLN A 129 15.76 20.58 -19.93
CA GLN A 129 14.41 20.47 -20.51
C GLN A 129 13.65 19.26 -19.92
N LEU A 130 14.32 18.11 -19.75
CA LEU A 130 13.69 16.94 -19.12
C LEU A 130 13.33 17.19 -17.64
N LEU A 131 14.17 17.90 -16.90
CA LEU A 131 13.84 18.34 -15.54
C LEU A 131 12.64 19.29 -15.53
N ASP A 132 12.59 20.28 -16.44
CA ASP A 132 11.49 21.22 -16.54
C ASP A 132 10.18 20.53 -16.95
N ILE A 133 10.23 19.54 -17.85
CA ILE A 133 9.09 18.68 -18.24
C ILE A 133 8.56 17.93 -17.02
N LEU A 134 9.41 17.18 -16.32
CA LEU A 134 9.00 16.39 -15.15
C LEU A 134 8.46 17.28 -14.03
N LYS A 135 9.10 18.43 -13.80
CA LYS A 135 8.64 19.42 -12.82
C LYS A 135 7.24 19.95 -13.15
N ASN A 136 7.03 20.37 -14.41
CA ASN A 136 5.74 20.88 -14.86
C ASN A 136 4.63 19.84 -14.67
N HIS A 137 4.91 18.60 -15.06
CA HIS A 137 3.99 17.49 -14.89
C HIS A 137 3.60 17.31 -13.40
N ILE A 138 4.59 17.16 -12.52
CA ILE A 138 4.36 16.93 -11.08
C ILE A 138 3.56 18.08 -10.46
N PHE A 139 3.93 19.33 -10.71
CA PHE A 139 3.22 20.49 -10.15
C PHE A 139 1.77 20.58 -10.61
N ASN A 140 1.49 20.26 -11.87
CA ASN A 140 0.13 20.30 -12.39
C ASN A 140 -0.72 19.16 -11.84
N VAL A 141 -0.20 17.92 -11.83
CA VAL A 141 -0.96 16.75 -11.38
C VAL A 141 -1.17 16.77 -9.87
N VAL A 142 -0.11 16.89 -9.08
CA VAL A 142 -0.21 16.92 -7.62
C VAL A 142 -0.97 18.16 -7.14
N GLY A 143 -0.67 19.33 -7.74
CA GLY A 143 -1.32 20.60 -7.37
C GLY A 143 -2.82 20.60 -7.64
N ARG A 144 -3.28 19.97 -8.75
CA ARG A 144 -4.71 19.81 -9.04
C ARG A 144 -5.44 19.04 -7.95
N TYR A 145 -4.82 18.00 -7.44
CA TYR A 145 -5.43 17.07 -6.47
C TYR A 145 -5.01 17.32 -5.02
N LYS A 146 -4.39 18.47 -4.76
CA LYS A 146 -3.99 18.87 -3.41
C LYS A 146 -5.14 18.75 -2.41
N GLY A 147 -4.88 18.03 -1.31
CA GLY A 147 -5.85 17.78 -0.26
C GLY A 147 -6.94 16.76 -0.60
N LYS A 148 -6.97 16.21 -1.84
CA LYS A 148 -7.89 15.15 -2.27
C LYS A 148 -7.19 13.81 -2.40
N ILE A 149 -6.02 13.78 -3.03
CA ILE A 149 -5.16 12.61 -3.08
C ILE A 149 -4.12 12.77 -1.98
N THR A 150 -4.19 11.90 -0.98
CA THR A 150 -3.39 12.02 0.25
C THR A 150 -2.08 11.25 0.23
N GLU A 151 -1.91 10.37 -0.74
CA GLU A 151 -0.71 9.54 -0.92
C GLU A 151 -0.32 9.48 -2.40
N TRP A 152 0.99 9.58 -2.71
CA TRP A 152 1.51 9.49 -4.07
C TRP A 152 2.68 8.53 -4.18
N ASP A 153 2.64 7.65 -5.19
CA ASP A 153 3.85 7.04 -5.74
C ASP A 153 4.57 8.07 -6.61
N VAL A 154 5.57 8.71 -6.03
CA VAL A 154 6.34 9.76 -6.73
C VAL A 154 7.17 9.15 -7.85
N CYS A 155 7.84 8.04 -7.56
CA CYS A 155 8.60 7.26 -8.53
C CYS A 155 8.22 5.78 -8.43
N ASN A 156 8.11 5.14 -9.60
CA ASN A 156 7.79 3.73 -9.71
C ASN A 156 8.86 2.97 -10.48
N GLU A 157 9.29 1.81 -9.97
CA GLU A 157 10.17 0.83 -10.63
C GLU A 157 11.48 1.43 -11.16
N VAL A 158 12.16 2.20 -10.33
CA VAL A 158 13.37 2.93 -10.73
C VAL A 158 14.63 2.06 -10.76
N LEU A 159 14.58 0.86 -10.17
CA LEU A 159 15.73 -0.06 -10.11
C LEU A 159 15.79 -0.99 -11.32
N ASP A 160 17.00 -1.21 -11.81
CA ASP A 160 17.29 -2.28 -12.78
C ASP A 160 16.98 -3.65 -12.15
N ASP A 161 16.55 -4.61 -12.97
CA ASP A 161 16.28 -5.96 -12.46
C ASP A 161 17.59 -6.70 -12.10
N ASP A 162 18.70 -6.37 -12.75
CA ASP A 162 20.02 -6.84 -12.38
C ASP A 162 20.69 -5.93 -11.33
N GLN A 163 20.61 -6.34 -10.10
CA GLN A 163 21.25 -5.70 -8.94
C GLN A 163 22.48 -6.49 -8.46
N SER A 164 23.18 -7.19 -9.35
CA SER A 164 24.38 -7.96 -8.99
C SER A 164 25.50 -7.12 -8.35
N ILE A 165 25.48 -5.80 -8.55
CA ILE A 165 26.40 -4.84 -7.92
C ILE A 165 26.39 -4.93 -6.39
N VAL A 166 25.24 -5.25 -5.78
CA VAL A 166 25.09 -5.41 -4.32
C VAL A 166 26.00 -6.51 -3.76
N ARG A 167 26.40 -7.49 -4.56
CA ARG A 167 27.32 -8.56 -4.14
C ARG A 167 28.74 -8.07 -3.89
N SER A 168 29.16 -7.04 -4.61
CA SER A 168 30.49 -6.43 -4.46
C SER A 168 30.47 -5.19 -3.57
N ASP A 169 29.37 -4.48 -3.56
CA ASP A 169 29.13 -3.33 -2.69
C ASP A 169 27.71 -3.45 -2.07
N PRO A 170 27.60 -3.92 -0.82
CA PRO A 170 26.30 -4.10 -0.14
C PRO A 170 25.48 -2.82 0.03
N THR A 171 26.05 -1.65 -0.18
CA THR A 171 25.36 -0.34 -0.07
C THR A 171 24.92 0.21 -1.43
N ALA A 172 25.32 -0.44 -2.53
CA ALA A 172 25.04 0.01 -3.88
C ALA A 172 23.61 -0.33 -4.34
N TYR A 173 23.21 0.36 -5.39
CA TYR A 173 22.06 0.04 -6.24
C TYR A 173 22.31 0.55 -7.65
N LYS A 174 21.60 0.00 -8.62
CA LYS A 174 21.68 0.38 -10.03
C LYS A 174 20.31 0.82 -10.52
N LEU A 175 20.23 2.01 -11.10
CA LEU A 175 18.99 2.51 -11.68
C LEU A 175 18.68 1.83 -13.01
N ARG A 176 17.39 1.63 -13.27
CA ARG A 176 16.86 1.15 -14.54
C ARG A 176 17.10 2.20 -15.63
N PRO A 177 17.65 1.80 -16.80
CA PRO A 177 17.72 2.70 -17.94
C PRO A 177 16.31 3.19 -18.35
N SER A 178 16.12 4.48 -18.26
CA SER A 178 14.90 5.17 -18.65
C SER A 178 15.25 6.56 -19.21
N ILE A 179 14.28 7.24 -19.82
CA ILE A 179 14.47 8.64 -20.27
C ILE A 179 14.95 9.51 -19.10
N TRP A 180 14.44 9.27 -17.90
CA TRP A 180 14.78 10.00 -16.68
C TRP A 180 16.19 9.65 -16.19
N ALA A 181 16.44 8.38 -15.88
CA ALA A 181 17.72 7.94 -15.31
C ALA A 181 18.90 8.12 -16.27
N THR A 182 18.71 7.90 -17.58
CA THR A 182 19.77 7.97 -18.56
C THR A 182 20.20 9.41 -18.89
N TYR A 183 19.24 10.33 -19.01
CA TYR A 183 19.50 11.69 -19.51
C TYR A 183 19.48 12.77 -18.40
N ILE A 184 18.90 12.48 -17.23
CA ILE A 184 18.97 13.35 -16.06
C ILE A 184 20.00 12.82 -15.06
N GLY A 185 19.99 11.50 -14.82
CA GLY A 185 20.73 10.87 -13.73
C GLY A 185 19.85 10.68 -12.49
N GLU A 186 20.44 10.18 -11.41
CA GLU A 186 19.72 9.87 -10.15
C GLU A 186 18.97 11.05 -9.57
N GLU A 187 19.44 12.27 -9.81
CA GLU A 187 18.80 13.50 -9.29
C GLU A 187 17.33 13.67 -9.72
N PHE A 188 16.84 12.92 -10.75
CA PHE A 188 15.43 12.99 -11.10
C PHE A 188 14.52 12.50 -9.97
N ILE A 189 14.98 11.50 -9.19
CA ILE A 189 14.23 10.96 -8.04
C ILE A 189 14.11 12.04 -6.96
N ASP A 190 15.25 12.61 -6.55
CA ASP A 190 15.29 13.63 -5.50
C ASP A 190 14.46 14.85 -5.89
N SER A 191 14.59 15.30 -7.14
CA SER A 191 13.83 16.41 -7.70
C SER A 191 12.34 16.13 -7.71
N ALA A 192 11.92 14.92 -8.10
CA ALA A 192 10.52 14.53 -8.11
C ALA A 192 9.90 14.58 -6.71
N PHE A 193 10.60 14.07 -5.69
CA PHE A 193 10.15 14.15 -4.29
C PHE A 193 10.06 15.60 -3.79
N VAL A 194 11.05 16.42 -4.09
CA VAL A 194 11.03 17.86 -3.74
C VAL A 194 9.85 18.56 -4.37
N TRP A 195 9.60 18.35 -5.66
CA TRP A 195 8.50 19.02 -6.37
C TRP A 195 7.13 18.51 -5.94
N ALA A 196 6.97 17.21 -5.69
CA ALA A 196 5.72 16.67 -5.18
C ALA A 196 5.40 17.26 -3.80
N HIS A 197 6.37 17.33 -2.90
CA HIS A 197 6.20 17.98 -1.59
C HIS A 197 5.92 19.48 -1.69
N GLN A 198 6.55 20.19 -2.63
CA GLN A 198 6.26 21.60 -2.87
C GLN A 198 4.85 21.83 -3.42
N ALA A 199 4.36 20.92 -4.27
CA ALA A 199 3.01 21.00 -4.85
C ALA A 199 1.93 20.69 -3.80
N ASP A 200 2.15 19.68 -2.95
CA ASP A 200 1.30 19.37 -1.79
C ASP A 200 2.13 18.93 -0.58
N PRO A 201 2.41 19.85 0.36
CA PRO A 201 3.21 19.54 1.56
C PRO A 201 2.57 18.54 2.52
N ASP A 202 1.25 18.34 2.44
CA ASP A 202 0.51 17.45 3.33
C ASP A 202 0.37 16.03 2.77
N ALA A 203 0.68 15.83 1.48
CA ALA A 203 0.63 14.52 0.85
C ALA A 203 1.78 13.62 1.34
N LYS A 204 1.46 12.36 1.59
CA LYS A 204 2.43 11.31 1.92
C LYS A 204 3.08 10.79 0.65
N LEU A 205 4.38 10.81 0.59
CA LEU A 205 5.15 10.50 -0.61
C LEU A 205 5.85 9.16 -0.49
N TYR A 206 5.66 8.31 -1.50
CA TYR A 206 6.20 6.96 -1.56
C TYR A 206 7.06 6.76 -2.82
N ILE A 207 7.95 5.80 -2.75
CA ILE A 207 8.56 5.15 -3.90
C ILE A 207 8.04 3.71 -3.96
N ASN A 208 7.80 3.16 -5.15
CA ASN A 208 7.15 1.86 -5.33
C ASN A 208 8.00 0.93 -6.22
N GLU A 209 8.07 -0.37 -5.89
CA GLU A 209 8.92 -1.30 -6.63
C GLU A 209 8.37 -2.74 -6.58
N TYR A 210 8.67 -3.53 -7.63
CA TYR A 210 8.41 -4.96 -7.69
C TYR A 210 9.69 -5.79 -7.54
N GLY A 211 9.56 -7.06 -7.18
CA GLY A 211 10.70 -7.98 -7.02
C GLY A 211 11.61 -7.63 -5.85
N ALA A 212 11.15 -6.74 -4.96
CA ALA A 212 11.88 -6.24 -3.80
C ALA A 212 11.20 -6.62 -2.46
N GLU A 213 10.34 -7.63 -2.47
CA GLU A 213 9.47 -7.99 -1.35
C GLU A 213 10.20 -8.78 -0.25
N MET A 214 11.10 -9.68 -0.63
CA MET A 214 11.68 -10.67 0.28
C MET A 214 13.18 -10.48 0.49
N VAL A 215 13.63 -10.31 1.73
CA VAL A 215 15.07 -10.18 2.06
C VAL A 215 15.90 -11.33 1.49
N GLY A 216 17.17 -11.04 1.18
CA GLY A 216 18.12 -12.02 0.63
C GLY A 216 18.17 -12.03 -0.91
N LYS A 217 17.33 -11.26 -1.59
CA LYS A 217 17.46 -11.00 -3.02
C LYS A 217 18.24 -9.70 -3.25
N THR A 218 19.10 -9.65 -4.25
CA THR A 218 19.91 -8.45 -4.56
C THR A 218 19.06 -7.22 -4.82
N LYS A 219 17.91 -7.37 -5.49
CA LYS A 219 16.99 -6.25 -5.76
C LYS A 219 16.34 -5.72 -4.48
N THR A 220 16.01 -6.59 -3.52
CA THR A 220 15.47 -6.19 -2.23
C THR A 220 16.48 -5.40 -1.41
N GLU A 221 17.75 -5.80 -1.44
CA GLU A 221 18.81 -5.05 -0.75
C GLU A 221 19.10 -3.71 -1.45
N ALA A 222 19.16 -3.69 -2.77
CA ALA A 222 19.27 -2.45 -3.55
C ALA A 222 18.12 -1.46 -3.27
N TYR A 223 16.91 -1.96 -3.17
CA TYR A 223 15.73 -1.14 -2.85
C TYR A 223 15.81 -0.55 -1.44
N TYR A 224 16.20 -1.35 -0.48
CA TYR A 224 16.44 -0.87 0.88
C TYR A 224 17.52 0.23 0.92
N ASN A 225 18.62 0.04 0.19
CA ASN A 225 19.70 1.04 0.10
C ASN A 225 19.22 2.35 -0.50
N LEU A 226 18.45 2.31 -1.58
CA LEU A 226 17.85 3.49 -2.21
C LEU A 226 16.91 4.21 -1.24
N VAL A 227 15.97 3.51 -0.63
CA VAL A 227 14.99 4.10 0.31
C VAL A 227 15.69 4.71 1.52
N LYS A 228 16.68 4.02 2.07
CA LYS A 228 17.52 4.53 3.15
C LYS A 228 18.23 5.82 2.75
N ARG A 229 18.85 5.86 1.57
CA ARG A 229 19.51 7.07 1.04
C ARG A 229 18.53 8.23 0.91
N LEU A 230 17.31 8.01 0.36
CA LEU A 230 16.28 9.03 0.26
C LEU A 230 15.91 9.61 1.63
N LYS A 231 15.74 8.74 2.63
CA LYS A 231 15.46 9.16 4.01
C LYS A 231 16.59 9.97 4.61
N GLU A 232 17.84 9.49 4.48
CA GLU A 232 19.02 10.15 5.02
C GLU A 232 19.34 11.48 4.33
N SER A 233 18.88 11.67 3.07
CA SER A 233 18.98 12.94 2.35
C SER A 233 17.99 14.01 2.84
N GLY A 234 17.12 13.69 3.81
CA GLY A 234 16.15 14.63 4.37
C GLY A 234 14.96 14.93 3.45
N LEU A 235 14.72 14.11 2.43
CA LEU A 235 13.55 14.23 1.58
C LEU A 235 12.27 13.87 2.33
N ALA A 236 11.16 14.48 1.92
CA ALA A 236 9.84 14.21 2.48
C ALA A 236 9.30 12.85 2.00
N ILE A 237 9.97 11.77 2.38
CA ILE A 237 9.55 10.40 2.10
C ILE A 237 8.79 9.84 3.31
N GLU A 238 7.55 9.41 3.10
CA GLU A 238 6.73 8.72 4.12
C GLU A 238 7.09 7.24 4.19
N GLY A 239 7.37 6.63 3.04
CA GLY A 239 7.67 5.21 2.99
C GLY A 239 7.92 4.65 1.60
N CYS A 240 7.84 3.34 1.54
CA CYS A 240 8.01 2.57 0.31
C CYS A 240 6.84 1.61 0.08
N GLY A 241 6.59 1.31 -1.18
CA GLY A 241 5.63 0.31 -1.63
C GLY A 241 6.31 -0.96 -2.11
N LEU A 242 5.75 -2.10 -1.75
CA LEU A 242 6.07 -3.42 -2.30
C LEU A 242 4.88 -3.85 -3.14
N GLN A 243 5.08 -4.06 -4.44
CA GLN A 243 3.98 -4.39 -5.35
C GLN A 243 3.35 -5.76 -5.00
N CYS A 244 4.13 -6.74 -4.61
CA CYS A 244 3.66 -8.06 -4.20
C CYS A 244 2.89 -8.81 -5.32
N HIS A 245 3.41 -8.79 -6.55
CA HIS A 245 2.94 -9.63 -7.64
C HIS A 245 3.55 -11.03 -7.51
N PHE A 246 2.81 -11.97 -6.93
CA PHE A 246 3.28 -13.33 -6.69
C PHE A 246 2.62 -14.35 -7.60
N THR A 247 3.27 -15.51 -7.70
CA THR A 247 2.68 -16.77 -8.16
C THR A 247 2.64 -17.73 -6.97
N THR A 248 1.60 -18.54 -6.83
CA THR A 248 1.49 -19.49 -5.69
C THR A 248 2.76 -20.33 -5.54
N GLY A 249 3.31 -20.39 -4.34
CA GLY A 249 4.57 -21.06 -4.00
C GLY A 249 5.82 -20.16 -4.02
N GLU A 250 5.71 -18.89 -4.42
CA GLU A 250 6.83 -17.95 -4.40
C GLU A 250 7.00 -17.23 -3.05
N LEU A 251 5.93 -17.17 -2.26
CA LEU A 251 5.90 -16.41 -1.01
C LEU A 251 6.72 -17.08 0.08
N ASP A 252 7.68 -16.34 0.62
CA ASP A 252 8.35 -16.64 1.90
C ASP A 252 7.94 -15.59 2.93
N THR A 253 7.02 -15.99 3.79
CA THR A 253 6.37 -15.09 4.77
C THR A 253 7.36 -14.48 5.75
N MET A 254 8.35 -15.24 6.21
CA MET A 254 9.37 -14.75 7.14
C MET A 254 10.25 -13.68 6.46
N LYS A 255 10.64 -13.91 5.21
CA LYS A 255 11.45 -12.95 4.47
C LYS A 255 10.69 -11.67 4.12
N LEU A 256 9.40 -11.79 3.76
CA LEU A 256 8.54 -10.62 3.51
C LEU A 256 8.39 -9.80 4.78
N GLU A 257 8.04 -10.43 5.90
CA GLU A 257 7.84 -9.71 7.15
C GLU A 257 9.12 -9.07 7.67
N LYS A 258 10.24 -9.77 7.61
CA LYS A 258 11.55 -9.20 7.96
C LYS A 258 11.88 -7.96 7.11
N ASN A 259 11.51 -7.98 5.83
CA ASN A 259 11.68 -6.84 4.94
C ASN A 259 10.81 -5.65 5.35
N ILE A 260 9.54 -5.86 5.65
CA ILE A 260 8.63 -4.80 6.11
C ILE A 260 9.15 -4.18 7.41
N ARG A 261 9.53 -5.01 8.37
CA ARG A 261 10.02 -4.55 9.69
C ARG A 261 11.31 -3.73 9.63
N ARG A 262 12.21 -4.01 8.69
CA ARG A 262 13.46 -3.22 8.63
C ARG A 262 13.24 -1.77 8.19
N TYR A 263 12.16 -1.46 7.46
CA TYR A 263 11.79 -0.08 7.14
C TYR A 263 11.23 0.67 8.34
N ASP A 264 10.61 -0.02 9.30
CA ASP A 264 10.19 0.56 10.57
C ASP A 264 11.38 1.10 11.37
N ASN A 265 12.53 0.40 11.34
CA ASN A 265 13.77 0.88 11.94
C ASN A 265 14.30 2.19 11.31
N LEU A 266 13.86 2.54 10.10
CA LEU A 266 14.14 3.83 9.46
C LEU A 266 13.05 4.88 9.77
N GLY A 267 12.04 4.53 10.56
CA GLY A 267 10.86 5.36 10.80
C GLY A 267 10.01 5.56 9.55
N LEU A 268 9.95 4.56 8.66
CA LEU A 268 9.24 4.60 7.40
C LEU A 268 8.10 3.59 7.35
N LYS A 269 7.02 3.95 6.66
CA LYS A 269 5.99 2.99 6.25
C LYS A 269 6.54 2.07 5.16
N CYS A 270 6.07 0.83 5.18
CA CYS A 270 6.32 -0.14 4.12
C CYS A 270 4.99 -0.83 3.81
N ILE A 271 4.37 -0.44 2.71
CA ILE A 271 2.98 -0.82 2.37
C ILE A 271 2.94 -1.80 1.21
N ILE A 272 1.89 -2.60 1.15
CA ILE A 272 1.61 -3.53 0.06
C ILE A 272 0.71 -2.81 -0.94
N THR A 273 1.19 -2.62 -2.18
CA THR A 273 0.58 -1.67 -3.12
C THR A 273 -0.22 -2.31 -4.24
N GLU A 274 0.12 -3.53 -4.67
CA GLU A 274 -0.39 -4.10 -5.93
C GLU A 274 -0.60 -5.63 -5.84
N LEU A 275 -1.02 -6.11 -4.67
CA LEU A 275 -1.11 -7.55 -4.39
C LEU A 275 -1.98 -8.28 -5.41
N ASP A 276 -1.39 -9.25 -6.05
CA ASP A 276 -2.06 -10.31 -6.77
C ASP A 276 -1.26 -11.62 -6.68
N ILE A 277 -1.95 -12.76 -6.65
CA ILE A 277 -1.30 -14.07 -6.52
C ILE A 277 -1.82 -15.00 -7.61
N ALA A 278 -1.12 -15.09 -8.73
CA ALA A 278 -1.50 -15.98 -9.83
C ALA A 278 -1.31 -17.45 -9.44
N LEU A 279 -2.20 -18.33 -9.91
CA LEU A 279 -2.06 -19.77 -9.71
C LEU A 279 -0.90 -20.30 -10.55
N ALA A 280 0.07 -20.98 -9.96
CA ALA A 280 1.17 -21.63 -10.68
C ALA A 280 0.66 -22.72 -11.61
N ASP A 281 -0.30 -23.51 -11.13
CA ASP A 281 -1.04 -24.51 -11.89
C ASP A 281 -2.54 -24.39 -11.60
N PRO A 282 -3.33 -23.74 -12.48
CA PRO A 282 -4.77 -23.58 -12.28
C PRO A 282 -5.57 -24.90 -12.33
N THR A 283 -4.96 -25.99 -12.78
CA THR A 283 -5.61 -27.31 -12.90
C THR A 283 -5.39 -28.18 -11.66
N ALA A 284 -4.51 -27.78 -10.74
CA ALA A 284 -4.27 -28.50 -9.51
C ALA A 284 -5.51 -28.46 -8.59
N GLU A 285 -5.86 -29.58 -7.99
CA GLU A 285 -7.04 -29.72 -7.14
C GLU A 285 -7.03 -28.74 -5.95
N ASP A 286 -5.86 -28.45 -5.40
CA ASP A 286 -5.65 -27.56 -4.25
C ASP A 286 -5.21 -26.13 -4.64
N ALA A 287 -5.28 -25.76 -5.93
CA ALA A 287 -4.76 -24.48 -6.41
C ALA A 287 -5.36 -23.26 -5.70
N LEU A 288 -6.69 -23.21 -5.57
CA LEU A 288 -7.40 -22.11 -4.90
C LEU A 288 -7.16 -22.11 -3.39
N GLU A 289 -6.98 -23.28 -2.76
CA GLU A 289 -6.65 -23.37 -1.35
C GLU A 289 -5.25 -22.82 -1.05
N ARG A 290 -4.26 -23.18 -1.86
CA ARG A 290 -2.91 -22.60 -1.75
C ARG A 290 -2.91 -21.08 -1.90
N GLN A 291 -3.60 -20.57 -2.91
CA GLN A 291 -3.76 -19.13 -3.11
C GLN A 291 -4.37 -18.46 -1.87
N ALA A 292 -5.43 -19.03 -1.33
CA ALA A 292 -6.11 -18.50 -0.16
C ALA A 292 -5.20 -18.49 1.09
N LYS A 293 -4.41 -19.54 1.31
CA LYS A 293 -3.43 -19.59 2.41
C LYS A 293 -2.39 -18.47 2.30
N GLU A 294 -1.88 -18.20 1.09
CA GLU A 294 -0.90 -17.14 0.86
C GLU A 294 -1.52 -15.74 1.04
N TYR A 295 -2.72 -15.48 0.53
CA TYR A 295 -3.45 -14.22 0.80
C TYR A 295 -3.68 -14.02 2.29
N GLY A 296 -4.10 -15.06 3.02
CA GLY A 296 -4.27 -15.01 4.46
C GLY A 296 -2.96 -14.75 5.21
N ALA A 297 -1.86 -15.35 4.79
CA ALA A 297 -0.54 -15.14 5.38
C ALA A 297 -0.06 -13.69 5.19
N ILE A 298 -0.22 -13.13 3.99
CA ILE A 298 0.11 -11.72 3.72
C ILE A 298 -0.78 -10.79 4.57
N THR A 299 -2.07 -11.10 4.68
CA THR A 299 -3.00 -10.32 5.50
C THR A 299 -2.58 -10.32 6.97
N ARG A 300 -2.14 -11.47 7.52
CA ARG A 300 -1.59 -11.52 8.90
C ARG A 300 -0.34 -10.65 9.05
N ILE A 301 0.58 -10.66 8.07
CA ILE A 301 1.77 -9.80 8.07
C ILE A 301 1.36 -8.32 8.06
N PHE A 302 0.44 -7.95 7.18
CA PHE A 302 -0.14 -6.60 7.12
C PHE A 302 -0.71 -6.15 8.47
N LEU A 303 -1.48 -7.01 9.12
CA LEU A 303 -2.18 -6.69 10.36
C LEU A 303 -1.24 -6.49 11.56
N ARG A 304 -0.20 -7.32 11.70
CA ARG A 304 0.69 -7.28 12.87
C ARG A 304 1.85 -6.29 12.77
N ASN A 305 2.05 -5.66 11.60
CA ASN A 305 3.10 -4.65 11.42
C ASN A 305 2.49 -3.25 11.30
N GLU A 306 2.71 -2.39 12.29
CA GLU A 306 2.11 -1.04 12.33
C GLU A 306 2.63 -0.13 11.23
N ASN A 307 3.87 -0.31 10.79
CA ASN A 307 4.42 0.42 9.65
C ASN A 307 3.84 -0.04 8.29
N CYS A 308 3.14 -1.18 8.23
CA CYS A 308 2.36 -1.61 7.08
C CYS A 308 0.92 -1.10 7.23
N SER A 309 0.67 0.14 6.84
CA SER A 309 -0.62 0.81 7.05
C SER A 309 -1.68 0.45 6.01
N SER A 310 -1.26 -0.04 4.84
CA SER A 310 -2.15 -0.29 3.71
C SER A 310 -1.79 -1.58 2.98
N MET A 311 -2.82 -2.30 2.51
CA MET A 311 -2.72 -3.45 1.63
C MET A 311 -3.72 -3.29 0.49
N LEU A 312 -3.23 -3.14 -0.74
CA LEU A 312 -4.05 -2.97 -1.93
C LEU A 312 -3.92 -4.18 -2.85
N VAL A 313 -5.05 -4.67 -3.38
CA VAL A 313 -5.09 -5.69 -4.44
C VAL A 313 -5.12 -5.01 -5.81
N TRP A 314 -4.40 -5.58 -6.80
CA TRP A 314 -4.26 -4.95 -8.12
C TRP A 314 -5.37 -5.37 -9.09
N GLY A 315 -6.60 -5.04 -8.71
CA GLY A 315 -7.83 -5.28 -9.47
C GLY A 315 -8.90 -5.96 -8.64
N ILE A 316 -10.13 -5.95 -9.15
CA ILE A 316 -11.28 -6.47 -8.41
C ILE A 316 -11.55 -7.95 -8.76
N SER A 317 -11.54 -8.30 -10.03
CA SER A 317 -11.91 -9.64 -10.50
C SER A 317 -10.93 -10.22 -11.50
N ASP A 318 -10.88 -11.55 -11.55
CA ASP A 318 -10.05 -12.30 -12.50
C ASP A 318 -10.42 -11.98 -13.97
N ASN A 319 -11.60 -11.42 -14.21
CA ASN A 319 -12.07 -11.05 -15.54
C ASN A 319 -11.25 -9.93 -16.18
N HIS A 320 -10.77 -9.01 -15.36
CA HIS A 320 -10.08 -7.80 -15.81
C HIS A 320 -8.65 -7.67 -15.25
N SER A 321 -8.09 -8.75 -14.69
CA SER A 321 -6.70 -8.73 -14.24
C SER A 321 -5.73 -8.57 -15.41
N TRP A 322 -4.66 -7.81 -15.20
CA TRP A 322 -3.54 -7.73 -16.12
C TRP A 322 -2.73 -9.03 -16.19
N ARG A 323 -2.84 -9.88 -15.15
CA ARG A 323 -2.23 -11.21 -15.08
C ARG A 323 -3.24 -12.31 -15.37
N LYS A 324 -2.76 -13.39 -15.97
CA LYS A 324 -3.52 -14.62 -16.16
C LYS A 324 -3.54 -15.48 -14.89
N ASN A 325 -4.26 -16.60 -14.95
CA ASN A 325 -4.28 -17.62 -13.91
C ASN A 325 -4.92 -17.16 -12.60
N ALA A 326 -6.08 -16.49 -12.75
CA ALA A 326 -6.99 -16.17 -11.65
C ALA A 326 -6.33 -15.58 -10.40
N PRO A 327 -5.64 -14.40 -10.49
CA PRO A 327 -4.81 -13.90 -9.41
C PRO A 327 -5.56 -13.16 -8.29
N LEU A 328 -6.83 -12.77 -8.48
CA LEU A 328 -7.54 -11.81 -7.63
C LEU A 328 -8.55 -12.48 -6.67
N LEU A 329 -9.22 -11.65 -5.85
CA LEU A 329 -10.12 -12.10 -4.78
C LEU A 329 -11.49 -12.56 -5.30
N PHE A 330 -11.94 -12.03 -6.46
CA PHE A 330 -13.21 -12.38 -7.08
C PHE A 330 -12.98 -13.05 -8.44
N ASN A 331 -13.82 -14.03 -8.75
CA ASN A 331 -13.75 -14.75 -10.02
C ASN A 331 -14.40 -13.99 -11.18
N HIS A 332 -14.45 -14.60 -12.36
CA HIS A 332 -15.05 -14.02 -13.57
C HIS A 332 -16.54 -13.68 -13.45
N GLU A 333 -17.25 -14.29 -12.50
CA GLU A 333 -18.67 -14.05 -12.22
C GLU A 333 -18.86 -13.08 -11.05
N LEU A 334 -17.78 -12.42 -10.58
CA LEU A 334 -17.76 -11.53 -9.41
C LEU A 334 -18.12 -12.24 -8.10
N LYS A 335 -17.95 -13.55 -8.05
CA LYS A 335 -18.11 -14.33 -6.81
C LYS A 335 -16.79 -14.35 -6.03
N ALA A 336 -16.91 -14.20 -4.74
CA ALA A 336 -15.77 -14.30 -3.84
C ALA A 336 -15.10 -15.67 -3.93
N LYS A 337 -13.78 -15.69 -3.98
CA LYS A 337 -12.95 -16.89 -4.00
C LYS A 337 -12.51 -17.27 -2.58
N PRO A 338 -11.97 -18.49 -2.36
CA PRO A 338 -11.37 -18.86 -1.07
C PRO A 338 -10.37 -17.83 -0.54
N ALA A 339 -9.64 -17.16 -1.43
CA ALA A 339 -8.72 -16.08 -1.08
C ALA A 339 -9.42 -14.89 -0.37
N TYR A 340 -10.58 -14.44 -0.88
CA TYR A 340 -11.39 -13.40 -0.25
C TYR A 340 -11.80 -13.81 1.17
N TYR A 341 -12.33 -15.01 1.34
CA TYR A 341 -12.79 -15.50 2.65
C TYR A 341 -11.65 -15.58 3.66
N ASN A 342 -10.45 -15.96 3.24
CA ASN A 342 -9.31 -15.98 4.16
C ASN A 342 -8.85 -14.58 4.55
N VAL A 343 -8.80 -13.60 3.62
CA VAL A 343 -8.54 -12.19 3.95
C VAL A 343 -9.57 -11.69 4.95
N HIS A 344 -10.86 -11.93 4.69
CA HIS A 344 -11.97 -11.53 5.54
C HIS A 344 -11.85 -12.12 6.96
N ALA A 345 -11.57 -13.42 7.05
CA ALA A 345 -11.42 -14.12 8.33
C ALA A 345 -10.25 -13.57 9.17
N GLN A 346 -9.11 -13.25 8.52
CA GLN A 346 -7.96 -12.66 9.23
C GLN A 346 -8.28 -11.26 9.77
N LEU A 347 -8.94 -10.43 8.97
CA LEU A 347 -9.38 -9.09 9.40
C LEU A 347 -10.36 -9.19 10.57
N ARG A 348 -11.37 -10.07 10.48
CA ARG A 348 -12.34 -10.30 11.55
C ARG A 348 -11.66 -10.77 12.84
N LYS A 349 -10.81 -11.78 12.76
CA LYS A 349 -10.06 -12.32 13.90
C LYS A 349 -9.23 -11.23 14.61
N ALA A 350 -8.60 -10.33 13.84
CA ALA A 350 -7.86 -9.21 14.41
C ALA A 350 -8.77 -8.23 15.19
N VAL A 351 -9.97 -7.93 14.69
CA VAL A 351 -10.95 -7.10 15.41
C VAL A 351 -11.45 -7.78 16.67
N GLU A 352 -11.74 -9.08 16.62
CA GLU A 352 -12.15 -9.87 17.78
C GLU A 352 -11.06 -9.89 18.86
N GLN A 353 -9.79 -10.04 18.48
CA GLN A 353 -8.65 -9.97 19.39
C GLN A 353 -8.50 -8.59 20.04
N LEU A 354 -8.74 -7.49 19.30
CA LEU A 354 -8.78 -6.16 19.91
C LEU A 354 -9.90 -6.06 20.96
N SER A 355 -11.05 -6.68 20.72
CA SER A 355 -12.18 -6.65 21.64
C SER A 355 -11.96 -7.49 22.88
N THR A 356 -11.25 -8.63 22.75
CA THR A 356 -10.91 -9.55 23.86
C THR A 356 -9.64 -9.16 24.61
N GLY A 357 -8.69 -8.48 23.95
CA GLY A 357 -7.49 -7.91 24.58
C GLY A 357 -7.78 -6.76 25.56
N LEU A 358 -9.05 -6.33 25.67
CA LEU A 358 -9.55 -5.40 26.69
C LEU A 358 -9.79 -6.09 28.06
N GLU A 359 -9.76 -7.41 28.14
CA GLU A 359 -9.62 -8.15 29.39
C GLU A 359 -8.13 -8.38 29.66
N SER A 360 -7.58 -7.58 30.55
CA SER A 360 -6.21 -7.49 31.10
C SER A 360 -5.23 -8.60 30.70
N PRO A 361 -4.03 -8.29 30.20
CA PRO A 361 -2.94 -9.24 30.22
C PRO A 361 -2.62 -9.57 31.67
N LYS A 362 -2.68 -10.82 32.04
CA LYS A 362 -2.09 -11.31 33.31
C LYS A 362 -0.59 -11.07 33.19
N THR A 363 -0.11 -10.02 33.86
CA THR A 363 1.31 -9.76 34.00
C THR A 363 1.87 -10.78 34.97
N ASP A 364 2.72 -11.66 34.48
CA ASP A 364 3.55 -12.50 35.34
C ASP A 364 4.42 -11.62 36.26
N GLY A 365 4.10 -11.63 37.53
CA GLY A 365 5.08 -11.42 38.60
C GLY A 365 5.45 -10.00 39.02
N LYS A 366 4.69 -8.94 38.71
CA LYS A 366 4.83 -7.63 39.40
C LYS A 366 3.65 -7.39 40.34
N PRO A 367 3.85 -6.77 41.53
CA PRO A 367 2.73 -6.39 42.37
C PRO A 367 1.78 -5.50 41.58
N SER A 368 0.49 -5.86 41.60
CA SER A 368 -0.53 -5.17 40.80
C SER A 368 -0.65 -3.72 41.26
N ALA A 369 -0.22 -2.80 40.41
CA ALA A 369 -0.48 -1.38 40.61
C ALA A 369 -2.00 -1.15 40.74
N ARG A 370 -2.41 -0.37 41.74
CA ARG A 370 -3.82 -0.11 42.02
C ARG A 370 -4.33 0.99 41.12
N LEU A 371 -5.42 0.72 40.38
CA LEU A 371 -6.10 1.72 39.56
C LEU A 371 -6.62 2.87 40.47
N LEU A 372 -6.15 4.09 40.22
CA LEU A 372 -6.54 5.29 40.97
C LEU A 372 -7.76 5.97 40.34
N ARG A 373 -7.75 6.15 39.02
CA ARG A 373 -8.85 6.78 38.28
C ARG A 373 -8.86 6.40 36.82
N THR A 374 -10.02 6.53 36.18
CA THR A 374 -10.20 6.42 34.74
C THR A 374 -10.77 7.74 34.22
N VAL A 375 -10.24 8.25 33.11
CA VAL A 375 -10.73 9.46 32.44
C VAL A 375 -11.03 9.10 30.98
N TYR A 376 -12.15 9.59 30.49
CA TYR A 376 -12.60 9.33 29.13
C TYR A 376 -12.45 10.58 28.27
N TYR A 377 -11.99 10.42 27.04
CA TYR A 377 -11.83 11.49 26.07
C TYR A 377 -12.52 11.11 24.74
N ASN A 378 -13.05 12.11 24.05
CA ASN A 378 -13.51 11.94 22.67
C ASN A 378 -12.30 11.93 21.70
N ILE A 379 -12.58 11.73 20.40
CA ILE A 379 -11.53 11.71 19.35
C ILE A 379 -10.78 13.03 19.21
N MET A 380 -11.33 14.14 19.70
CA MET A 380 -10.67 15.46 19.70
C MET A 380 -9.86 15.71 20.99
N GLY A 381 -9.73 14.70 21.87
CA GLY A 381 -9.00 14.82 23.13
C GLY A 381 -9.72 15.60 24.24
N GLN A 382 -11.01 15.87 24.10
CA GLN A 382 -11.80 16.54 25.15
C GLN A 382 -12.34 15.51 26.16
N GLU A 383 -12.26 15.83 27.44
CA GLU A 383 -12.74 14.95 28.51
C GLU A 383 -14.27 14.78 28.46
N MET A 384 -14.73 13.54 28.62
CA MET A 384 -16.15 13.16 28.55
C MET A 384 -16.68 12.80 29.94
N THR A 385 -17.82 13.36 30.30
CA THR A 385 -18.53 13.04 31.56
C THR A 385 -19.50 11.87 31.43
N SER A 386 -19.92 11.55 30.19
CA SER A 386 -20.81 10.42 29.91
C SER A 386 -20.33 9.70 28.65
N PRO A 387 -19.56 8.61 28.79
CA PRO A 387 -18.92 7.96 27.67
C PRO A 387 -19.89 7.05 26.90
N THR A 388 -20.36 7.54 25.76
CA THR A 388 -21.11 6.74 24.76
C THR A 388 -20.41 6.86 23.40
N GLY A 389 -20.40 5.79 22.62
CA GLY A 389 -19.73 5.76 21.32
C GLY A 389 -18.22 5.59 21.42
N PHE A 390 -17.47 6.03 20.40
CA PHE A 390 -16.02 5.93 20.37
C PHE A 390 -15.38 6.85 21.41
N ARG A 391 -14.48 6.30 22.22
CA ARG A 391 -13.77 7.03 23.27
C ARG A 391 -12.36 6.53 23.48
N ILE A 392 -11.52 7.41 24.00
CA ILE A 392 -10.19 7.11 24.53
C ILE A 392 -10.30 7.07 26.05
N GLU A 393 -10.02 5.91 26.64
CA GLU A 393 -9.98 5.71 28.09
C GLU A 393 -8.55 5.79 28.57
N ARG A 394 -8.24 6.68 29.54
CA ARG A 394 -6.96 6.72 30.25
C ARG A 394 -7.12 6.25 31.68
N ARG A 395 -6.38 5.21 32.05
CA ARG A 395 -6.31 4.64 33.39
C ARG A 395 -5.00 5.07 34.04
N PHE A 396 -5.11 5.64 35.23
CA PHE A 396 -3.98 6.09 36.03
C PHE A 396 -3.80 5.18 37.24
N TYR A 397 -2.58 4.70 37.46
CA TYR A 397 -2.24 3.76 38.51
C TYR A 397 -1.39 4.42 39.61
N ASP A 398 -1.35 3.80 40.81
CA ASP A 398 -0.61 4.32 41.99
C ASP A 398 0.90 4.23 41.85
N ASP A 399 1.41 3.47 40.91
CA ASP A 399 2.84 3.43 40.54
C ASP A 399 3.23 4.54 39.53
N GLY A 400 2.32 5.43 39.19
CA GLY A 400 2.52 6.51 38.23
C GLY A 400 2.37 6.09 36.77
N SER A 401 2.09 4.81 36.48
CA SER A 401 1.85 4.37 35.12
C SER A 401 0.50 4.84 34.59
N ILE A 402 0.41 5.02 33.26
CA ILE A 402 -0.82 5.44 32.53
C ILE A 402 -1.05 4.44 31.41
N GLU A 403 -2.22 3.81 31.42
CA GLU A 403 -2.70 2.97 30.33
C GLU A 403 -3.68 3.79 29.46
N THR A 404 -3.57 3.68 28.15
CA THR A 404 -4.50 4.34 27.21
C THR A 404 -5.17 3.29 26.35
N ILE A 405 -6.50 3.25 26.40
CA ILE A 405 -7.34 2.27 25.71
C ILE A 405 -8.31 3.01 24.80
N LYS A 406 -8.44 2.58 23.54
CA LYS A 406 -9.47 3.09 22.63
C LYS A 406 -10.63 2.10 22.62
N THR A 407 -11.85 2.57 22.95
CA THR A 407 -13.03 1.72 23.02
C THR A 407 -14.22 2.34 22.27
N TYR A 408 -15.11 1.46 21.81
CA TYR A 408 -16.43 1.84 21.30
C TYR A 408 -17.50 1.12 22.11
N LYS A 409 -18.47 1.85 22.68
CA LYS A 409 -19.62 1.28 23.38
C LYS A 409 -20.92 1.92 22.90
#